data_9b19c023f8a0a31f87218a87fdee1609
#
_entry.id   9b19c023f8a0a31f87218a87fdee1609
#
_cell.length_a   1.000
_cell.length_b   1.000
_cell.length_c   1.000
_cell.angle_alpha   90.00
_cell.angle_beta   90.00
_cell.angle_gamma   90.00
#
_symmetry.space_group_name_H-M   'P 1'
#
loop_
_entity.id
_entity.type
_entity.pdbx_description
1 polymer ?
#
loop_
_entity_poly.entity_id
_entity_poly.type
_entity_poly.pdbx_seq_one_letter_code
_entity_poly.pdbx_strand_id
1 'polypeptide(L)'
;VWYDFKTGKRFNGNKRYVAFFKDEDYPVFAKSGSIIPLANLEENRNITNAPKSMEIHIFPGKSNIYELYEDDGESSLYKDGYFIKSAIDYNYLKNNYTVIIRPIEGKSGIIPDYRDYKIRFRNTRSL
;
A
#
# COMPACT_ATOMS: atom_id res chain seq x y z
N VAL A 1 13.29 -3.66 -11.43
CA VAL A 1 13.74 -2.60 -10.51
C VAL A 1 13.07 -2.79 -9.17
N TRP A 2 13.84 -2.60 -8.11
CA TRP A 2 13.42 -2.68 -6.72
C TRP A 2 13.83 -1.40 -5.99
N TYR A 3 13.13 -1.07 -4.93
CA TYR A 3 13.41 0.08 -4.09
C TYR A 3 13.50 -0.36 -2.63
N ASP A 4 14.52 0.06 -1.92
CA ASP A 4 14.54 -0.05 -0.46
C ASP A 4 13.42 0.82 0.11
N PHE A 5 12.55 0.23 0.92
CA PHE A 5 11.35 0.92 1.42
C PHE A 5 11.70 2.08 2.35
N LYS A 6 12.73 1.95 3.16
CA LYS A 6 13.14 2.96 4.14
C LYS A 6 13.85 4.13 3.47
N THR A 7 14.87 3.83 2.66
CA THR A 7 15.76 4.84 2.08
C THR A 7 15.34 5.32 0.70
N GLY A 8 14.52 4.56 0.00
CA GLY A 8 14.18 4.77 -1.41
C GLY A 8 15.30 4.38 -2.38
N LYS A 9 16.41 3.81 -1.94
CA LYS A 9 17.52 3.41 -2.81
C LYS A 9 17.04 2.43 -3.88
N ARG A 10 17.39 2.72 -5.14
CA ARG A 10 17.00 1.91 -6.29
C ARG A 10 18.02 0.80 -6.55
N PHE A 11 17.51 -0.40 -6.83
CA PHE A 11 18.29 -1.57 -7.24
C PHE A 11 17.80 -2.10 -8.58
N ASN A 12 18.72 -2.38 -9.50
CA ASN A 12 18.36 -3.02 -10.76
C ASN A 12 18.17 -4.53 -10.54
N GLY A 13 17.20 -5.12 -11.23
CA GLY A 13 17.00 -6.57 -11.22
C GLY A 13 18.17 -7.34 -11.86
N ASN A 14 18.19 -8.66 -11.66
CA ASN A 14 19.19 -9.59 -12.22
C ASN A 14 20.65 -9.26 -11.86
N LYS A 15 20.87 -8.68 -10.71
CA LYS A 15 22.19 -8.35 -10.16
C LYS A 15 22.32 -8.81 -8.72
N ARG A 16 23.54 -9.14 -8.33
CA ARG A 16 23.88 -9.35 -6.92
C ARG A 16 24.39 -8.04 -6.34
N TYR A 17 23.97 -7.75 -5.11
CA TYR A 17 24.40 -6.60 -4.35
C TYR A 17 24.91 -7.05 -3.00
N VAL A 18 25.97 -6.40 -2.53
CA VAL A 18 26.39 -6.47 -1.12
C VAL A 18 25.77 -5.26 -0.43
N ALA A 19 25.01 -5.49 0.63
CA ALA A 19 24.40 -4.45 1.43
C ALA A 19 24.69 -4.72 2.90
N PHE A 20 24.90 -3.65 3.65
CA PHE A 20 25.17 -3.69 5.09
C PHE A 20 23.98 -3.07 5.81
N PHE A 21 23.51 -3.78 6.83
CA PHE A 21 22.42 -3.36 7.70
C PHE A 21 22.92 -3.41 9.14
N LYS A 22 22.43 -2.52 9.99
CA LYS A 22 22.64 -2.62 11.43
C LYS A 22 21.76 -3.72 12.00
N ASP A 23 22.05 -4.17 13.21
CA ASP A 23 21.32 -5.26 13.86
C ASP A 23 19.83 -4.92 14.09
N GLU A 24 19.52 -3.64 14.28
CA GLU A 24 18.16 -3.12 14.40
C GLU A 24 17.45 -2.87 13.05
N ASP A 25 18.15 -2.94 11.92
CA ASP A 25 17.58 -2.73 10.60
C ASP A 25 17.17 -4.06 9.96
N TYR A 26 15.96 -4.13 9.45
CA TYR A 26 15.53 -5.23 8.58
C TYR A 26 15.21 -4.67 7.19
N PRO A 27 15.79 -5.26 6.13
CA PRO A 27 15.58 -4.77 4.78
C PRO A 27 14.18 -5.11 4.27
N VAL A 28 13.48 -4.10 3.75
CA VAL A 28 12.20 -4.26 3.07
C VAL A 28 12.33 -3.66 1.68
N PHE A 29 12.02 -4.43 0.65
CA PHE A 29 12.12 -3.99 -0.73
C PHE A 29 10.77 -4.00 -1.43
N ALA A 30 10.44 -2.87 -2.06
CA ALA A 30 9.27 -2.74 -2.92
C ALA A 30 9.67 -2.88 -4.39
N LYS A 31 8.90 -3.65 -5.14
CA LYS A 31 9.08 -3.79 -6.58
C LYS A 31 8.57 -2.54 -7.32
N SER A 32 9.17 -2.21 -8.45
CA SER A 32 8.65 -1.19 -9.36
C SER A 32 7.17 -1.38 -9.67
N GLY A 33 6.37 -0.33 -9.50
CA GLY A 33 4.92 -0.36 -9.66
C GLY A 33 4.14 -0.87 -8.43
N SER A 34 4.80 -1.13 -7.31
CA SER A 34 4.09 -1.55 -6.09
C SER A 34 3.18 -0.45 -5.56
N ILE A 35 2.00 -0.88 -5.13
CA ILE A 35 1.01 -0.12 -4.36
C ILE A 35 0.98 -0.78 -2.98
N ILE A 36 1.37 -0.07 -1.94
CA ILE A 36 1.49 -0.61 -0.58
C ILE A 36 0.64 0.22 0.37
N PRO A 37 -0.59 -0.23 0.69
CA PRO A 37 -1.41 0.41 1.70
C PRO A 37 -0.93 0.04 3.10
N LEU A 38 -0.82 1.04 3.95
CA LEU A 38 -0.47 0.92 5.35
C LEU A 38 -1.56 1.59 6.20
N ALA A 39 -1.93 0.96 7.30
CA ALA A 39 -2.76 1.60 8.31
C ALA A 39 -1.94 2.69 9.01
N ASN A 40 -2.49 3.89 9.11
CA ASN A 40 -1.92 4.94 9.94
C ASN A 40 -2.47 4.78 11.36
N LEU A 41 -1.66 4.19 12.23
CA LEU A 41 -2.02 3.94 13.61
C LEU A 41 -1.55 5.12 14.47
N GLU A 42 -2.47 5.80 15.13
CA GLU A 42 -2.16 6.90 16.05
C GLU A 42 -1.43 6.44 17.32
N GLU A 43 -1.51 5.14 17.64
CA GLU A 43 -0.84 4.48 18.75
C GLU A 43 -0.41 3.06 18.35
N ASN A 44 0.54 2.49 19.09
CA ASN A 44 0.97 1.08 18.95
C ASN A 44 -0.16 0.12 19.39
N ARG A 45 -1.23 0.10 18.63
CA ARG A 45 -2.37 -0.82 18.85
C ARG A 45 -2.34 -1.93 17.83
N ASN A 46 -2.52 -3.15 18.29
CA ASN A 46 -2.99 -4.23 17.42
C ASN A 46 -4.46 -3.93 17.08
N ILE A 47 -4.71 -3.41 15.89
CA ILE A 47 -6.06 -3.07 15.46
C ILE A 47 -6.59 -4.22 14.62
N THR A 48 -7.63 -4.87 15.10
CA THR A 48 -8.45 -5.81 14.31
C THR A 48 -9.44 -5.05 13.43
N ASN A 49 -9.86 -3.87 13.86
CA ASN A 49 -10.82 -3.04 13.12
C ASN A 49 -10.16 -2.32 11.94
N ALA A 50 -10.92 -2.14 10.87
CA ALA A 50 -10.47 -1.39 9.70
C ALA A 50 -10.03 0.05 10.07
N PRO A 51 -8.86 0.53 9.59
CA PRO A 51 -8.29 1.81 9.99
C PRO A 51 -9.10 2.99 9.44
N LYS A 52 -9.19 4.08 10.23
CA LYS A 52 -9.80 5.35 9.81
C LYS A 52 -8.89 6.16 8.90
N SER A 53 -7.59 5.93 8.94
CA SER A 53 -6.61 6.62 8.11
C SER A 53 -5.64 5.61 7.51
N MET A 54 -5.38 5.74 6.21
CA MET A 54 -4.45 4.90 5.49
C MET A 54 -3.44 5.74 4.73
N GLU A 55 -2.20 5.26 4.70
CA GLU A 55 -1.15 5.81 3.86
C GLU A 55 -0.82 4.82 2.74
N ILE A 56 -0.96 5.26 1.48
CA ILE A 56 -0.73 4.42 0.30
C ILE A 56 0.59 4.83 -0.33
N HIS A 57 1.59 3.96 -0.26
CA HIS A 57 2.90 4.15 -0.88
C HIS A 57 2.90 3.61 -2.30
N ILE A 58 3.26 4.47 -3.26
CA ILE A 58 3.32 4.16 -4.69
C ILE A 58 4.77 4.23 -5.16
N PHE A 59 5.28 3.14 -5.71
CA PHE A 59 6.63 3.06 -6.27
C PHE A 59 6.61 3.17 -7.79
N PRO A 60 7.49 4.02 -8.40
CA PRO A 60 7.43 4.31 -9.83
C PRO A 60 7.91 3.14 -10.71
N GLY A 61 7.64 3.27 -12.02
CA GLY A 61 8.25 2.47 -13.07
C GLY A 61 7.33 1.48 -13.78
N LYS A 62 6.11 1.26 -13.27
CA LYS A 62 5.11 0.40 -13.92
C LYS A 62 3.71 0.73 -13.40
N SER A 63 2.73 0.77 -14.29
CA SER A 63 1.31 0.82 -13.91
C SER A 63 0.90 -0.47 -13.22
N ASN A 64 -0.04 -0.37 -12.27
CA ASN A 64 -0.51 -1.51 -11.51
C ASN A 64 -1.92 -1.25 -10.95
N ILE A 65 -2.59 -2.33 -10.55
CA ILE A 65 -3.85 -2.30 -9.82
C ILE A 65 -3.67 -3.16 -8.56
N TYR A 66 -4.12 -2.65 -7.44
CA TYR A 66 -4.14 -3.35 -6.17
C TYR A 66 -5.56 -3.43 -5.64
N GLU A 67 -6.02 -4.63 -5.33
CA GLU A 67 -7.30 -4.85 -4.67
C GLU A 67 -7.06 -4.98 -3.16
N LEU A 68 -7.56 -4.02 -2.41
CA LEU A 68 -7.57 -4.06 -0.96
C LEU A 68 -8.82 -4.83 -0.50
N TYR A 69 -8.60 -5.95 0.14
CA TYR A 69 -9.64 -6.76 0.77
C TYR A 69 -9.67 -6.45 2.27
N GLU A 70 -10.88 -6.28 2.81
CA GLU A 70 -11.07 -6.08 4.25
C GLU A 70 -12.34 -6.79 4.72
N ASP A 71 -12.26 -7.38 5.90
CA ASP A 71 -13.36 -7.98 6.64
C ASP A 71 -13.30 -7.58 8.11
N ASP A 72 -14.07 -8.23 8.99
CA ASP A 72 -14.07 -7.90 10.42
C ASP A 72 -12.81 -8.40 11.17
N GLY A 73 -11.99 -9.23 10.55
CA GLY A 73 -10.75 -9.77 11.12
C GLY A 73 -10.94 -10.76 12.29
N GLU A 74 -12.17 -11.09 12.68
CA GLU A 74 -12.48 -11.86 13.88
C GLU A 74 -13.38 -13.07 13.62
N SER A 75 -14.33 -12.95 12.70
CA SER A 75 -15.33 -13.99 12.43
C SER A 75 -15.08 -14.71 11.11
N SER A 76 -15.89 -15.72 10.84
CA SER A 76 -15.92 -16.42 9.55
C SER A 76 -17.01 -15.90 8.59
N LEU A 77 -17.63 -14.77 8.89
CA LEU A 77 -18.72 -14.18 8.10
C LEU A 77 -18.28 -13.79 6.68
N TYR A 78 -16.99 -13.63 6.44
CA TYR A 78 -16.47 -13.45 5.08
C TYR A 78 -16.87 -14.57 4.12
N LYS A 79 -17.12 -15.79 4.61
CA LYS A 79 -17.60 -16.92 3.82
C LYS A 79 -19.02 -16.68 3.30
N ASP A 80 -19.79 -15.86 4.01
CA ASP A 80 -21.15 -15.46 3.65
C ASP A 80 -21.18 -14.10 2.95
N GLY A 81 -20.02 -13.66 2.43
CA GLY A 81 -19.88 -12.41 1.70
C GLY A 81 -19.76 -11.15 2.57
N TYR A 82 -19.44 -11.30 3.87
CA TYR A 82 -19.25 -10.17 4.79
C TYR A 82 -17.84 -9.62 4.69
N PHE A 83 -17.54 -9.04 3.56
CA PHE A 83 -16.26 -8.40 3.25
C PHE A 83 -16.48 -7.25 2.27
N ILE A 84 -15.48 -6.41 2.15
CA ILE A 84 -15.41 -5.36 1.13
C ILE A 84 -14.14 -5.49 0.31
N LYS A 85 -14.20 -4.93 -0.89
CA LYS A 85 -13.06 -4.74 -1.78
C LYS A 85 -13.03 -3.31 -2.26
N SER A 86 -11.83 -2.75 -2.31
CA SER A 86 -11.59 -1.46 -2.96
C SER A 86 -10.37 -1.56 -3.85
N ALA A 87 -10.48 -1.14 -5.10
CA ALA A 87 -9.37 -1.16 -6.03
C ALA A 87 -8.63 0.18 -6.01
N ILE A 88 -7.31 0.11 -6.06
CA ILE A 88 -6.41 1.25 -6.20
C ILE A 88 -5.70 1.10 -7.53
N ASP A 89 -6.05 1.94 -8.49
CA ASP A 89 -5.44 1.95 -9.81
C ASP A 89 -4.30 2.96 -9.83
N TYR A 90 -3.13 2.53 -10.24
CA TYR A 90 -1.98 3.38 -10.45
C TYR A 90 -1.55 3.36 -11.92
N ASN A 91 -1.61 4.51 -12.58
CA ASN A 91 -1.11 4.73 -13.92
C ASN A 91 0.23 5.44 -13.87
N TYR A 92 1.25 4.78 -14.43
CA TYR A 92 2.59 5.30 -14.61
C TYR A 92 2.81 5.71 -16.07
N LEU A 93 2.71 6.98 -16.35
CA LEU A 93 3.07 7.58 -17.63
C LEU A 93 4.32 8.46 -17.44
N LYS A 94 5.09 8.65 -18.52
CA LYS A 94 6.45 9.22 -18.48
C LYS A 94 6.65 10.46 -17.60
N ASN A 95 5.65 11.32 -17.42
CA ASN A 95 5.70 12.50 -16.58
C ASN A 95 4.39 12.73 -15.80
N ASN A 96 3.50 11.75 -15.80
CA ASN A 96 2.21 11.81 -15.15
C ASN A 96 1.98 10.55 -14.32
N TYR A 97 1.67 10.73 -13.06
CA TYR A 97 1.30 9.67 -12.16
C TYR A 97 -0.14 9.91 -11.70
N THR A 98 -1.01 8.97 -11.98
CA THR A 98 -2.42 9.06 -11.57
C THR A 98 -2.74 7.90 -10.65
N VAL A 99 -3.36 8.20 -9.52
CA VAL A 99 -3.90 7.20 -8.60
C VAL A 99 -5.41 7.42 -8.50
N ILE A 100 -6.16 6.36 -8.70
CA ILE A 100 -7.62 6.35 -8.55
C ILE A 100 -7.96 5.32 -7.48
N ILE A 101 -8.59 5.77 -6.40
CA ILE A 101 -9.18 4.90 -5.40
C ILE A 101 -10.64 4.70 -5.83
N ARG A 102 -10.98 3.46 -6.20
CA ARG A 102 -12.31 3.12 -6.68
C ARG A 102 -13.32 3.08 -5.55
N PRO A 103 -14.62 3.28 -5.84
CA PRO A 103 -15.66 3.02 -4.87
C PRO A 103 -15.58 1.62 -4.29
N ILE A 104 -16.00 1.50 -3.05
CA ILE A 104 -16.01 0.24 -2.30
C ILE A 104 -17.12 -0.66 -2.84
N GLU A 105 -16.77 -1.93 -3.02
CA GLU A 105 -17.73 -2.99 -3.35
C GLU A 105 -17.88 -3.94 -2.15
N GLY A 106 -19.12 -4.34 -1.83
CA GLY A 106 -19.40 -5.32 -0.78
C GLY A 106 -20.34 -4.80 0.30
N LYS A 107 -20.19 -5.33 1.52
CA LYS A 107 -21.10 -5.07 2.65
C LYS A 107 -20.76 -3.76 3.37
N SER A 108 -21.77 -2.92 3.59
CA SER A 108 -21.62 -1.72 4.42
C SER A 108 -21.33 -2.07 5.89
N GLY A 109 -20.67 -1.16 6.61
CA GLY A 109 -20.42 -1.29 8.05
C GLY A 109 -19.15 -2.07 8.44
N ILE A 110 -18.39 -2.61 7.47
CA ILE A 110 -17.11 -3.28 7.72
C ILE A 110 -16.00 -2.28 7.94
N ILE A 111 -16.03 -1.16 7.22
CA ILE A 111 -15.09 -0.07 7.37
C ILE A 111 -15.79 1.18 7.90
N PRO A 112 -15.04 2.15 8.47
CA PRO A 112 -15.59 3.43 8.88
C PRO A 112 -16.30 4.15 7.73
N ASP A 113 -17.40 4.84 8.01
CA ASP A 113 -18.14 5.67 7.03
C ASP A 113 -17.28 6.77 6.42
N TYR A 114 -16.25 7.19 7.16
CA TYR A 114 -15.26 8.15 6.71
C TYR A 114 -13.85 7.59 6.90
N ARG A 115 -13.06 7.62 5.82
CA ARG A 115 -11.67 7.18 5.81
C ARG A 115 -10.79 8.16 5.05
N ASP A 116 -9.70 8.58 5.70
CA ASP A 116 -8.66 9.40 5.08
C ASP A 116 -7.65 8.55 4.33
N TYR A 117 -7.27 9.00 3.14
CA TYR A 117 -6.19 8.42 2.36
C TYR A 117 -5.09 9.44 2.11
N LYS A 118 -3.87 9.10 2.49
CA LYS A 118 -2.68 9.86 2.18
C LYS A 118 -1.86 9.13 1.14
N ILE A 119 -1.71 9.70 -0.05
CA ILE A 119 -0.92 9.11 -1.12
C ILE A 119 0.51 9.61 -1.04
N ARG A 120 1.48 8.68 -1.02
CA ARG A 120 2.91 8.97 -1.08
C ARG A 120 3.52 8.39 -2.34
N PHE A 121 3.84 9.24 -3.30
CA PHE A 121 4.68 8.85 -4.41
C PHE A 121 6.13 8.76 -3.94
N ARG A 122 6.71 7.56 -4.04
CA ARG A 122 8.07 7.27 -3.60
C ARG A 122 9.05 7.45 -4.75
N ASN A 123 10.27 7.92 -4.46
CA ASN A 123 11.32 8.11 -5.47
C ASN A 123 10.91 8.96 -6.69
N THR A 124 10.00 9.87 -6.50
CA THR A 124 9.67 10.91 -7.47
C THR A 124 10.36 12.21 -7.04
N ARG A 125 10.77 13.01 -7.99
CA ARG A 125 11.23 14.38 -7.70
C ARG A 125 9.98 15.24 -7.53
N SER A 126 9.90 16.00 -6.44
CA SER A 126 8.97 17.14 -6.40
C SER A 126 9.41 18.15 -7.45
N LEU A 127 8.49 18.58 -8.27
CA LEU A 127 8.67 19.71 -9.17
C LEU A 127 8.74 20.99 -8.37
#